data_062c145a0ddbe8062db46faa5d192961
#
_entry.id   062c145a0ddbe8062db46faa5d192961
#
_cell.length_a   1.000
_cell.length_b   1.000
_cell.length_c   1.000
_cell.angle_alpha   90.00
_cell.angle_beta   90.00
_cell.angle_gamma   90.00
#
_symmetry.space_group_name_H-M   'P 1'
#
loop_
_entity.id
_entity.type
_entity.pdbx_description
1 polymer ?
#
loop_
_entity_poly.entity_id
_entity_poly.type
_entity_poly.pdbx_seq_one_letter_code
_entity_poly.pdbx_strand_id
1 'polypeptide(L)'
;LTQVERKAVRESALSAGAREVFLIEEPMAAAIGASLPIQEPKGNLVVDIGGGTTEIGVISLGGLVISKSIRTAGDKLDMSIVNYVKEKYNLIIGERTGEEIKITIGSAIQLPKELSMVVKGRDQVSGLLSRIELTSEDVREAMREYLKEIADALKMVLEMMPPDLASDIVENGVVLTGGGALIRGLDKYLSEIVRLPVYIADEPLLAVAKGTGKALEEISLLQQLTNEE
;
A
#
# COMPACT_ATOMS: atom_id res chain seq x y z
N LEU A 1 -10.93 -11.34 -3.01
CA LEU A 1 -11.59 -12.45 -2.30
C LEU A 1 -12.46 -13.25 -3.23
N THR A 2 -12.44 -14.59 -3.13
CA THR A 2 -13.37 -15.49 -3.80
C THR A 2 -14.77 -15.39 -3.16
N GLN A 3 -15.80 -15.85 -3.87
CA GLN A 3 -17.16 -15.88 -3.31
C GLN A 3 -17.25 -16.70 -2.01
N VAL A 4 -16.47 -17.78 -1.91
CA VAL A 4 -16.41 -18.61 -0.72
C VAL A 4 -15.81 -17.86 0.47
N GLU A 5 -14.73 -17.12 0.24
CA GLU A 5 -14.08 -16.29 1.26
C GLU A 5 -14.99 -15.12 1.69
N ARG A 6 -15.65 -14.45 0.75
CA ARG A 6 -16.65 -13.40 1.05
C ARG A 6 -17.77 -13.93 1.94
N LYS A 7 -18.30 -15.10 1.61
CA LYS A 7 -19.33 -15.77 2.40
C LYS A 7 -18.83 -16.13 3.81
N ALA A 8 -17.62 -16.68 3.92
CA ALA A 8 -17.02 -17.04 5.19
C ALA A 8 -16.82 -15.82 6.12
N VAL A 9 -16.34 -14.69 5.56
CA VAL A 9 -16.19 -13.43 6.31
C VAL A 9 -17.55 -12.94 6.82
N ARG A 10 -18.58 -12.92 5.94
CA ARG A 10 -19.94 -12.51 6.30
C ARG A 10 -20.54 -13.39 7.40
N GLU A 11 -20.46 -14.72 7.25
CA GLU A 11 -20.96 -15.67 8.23
C GLU A 11 -20.23 -15.57 9.58
N SER A 12 -18.92 -15.37 9.57
CA SER A 12 -18.13 -15.19 10.79
C SER A 12 -18.56 -13.94 11.56
N ALA A 13 -18.76 -12.82 10.88
CA ALA A 13 -19.21 -11.58 11.49
C ALA A 13 -20.63 -11.68 12.04
N LEU A 14 -21.58 -12.31 11.30
CA LEU A 14 -22.94 -12.57 11.78
C LEU A 14 -22.94 -13.49 13.00
N SER A 15 -22.11 -14.54 12.99
CA SER A 15 -21.96 -15.46 14.13
C SER A 15 -21.38 -14.79 15.37
N ALA A 16 -20.56 -13.76 15.17
CA ALA A 16 -20.03 -12.92 16.26
C ALA A 16 -21.05 -11.90 16.79
N GLY A 17 -22.27 -11.84 16.22
CA GLY A 17 -23.36 -10.99 16.69
C GLY A 17 -23.60 -9.71 15.89
N ALA A 18 -22.99 -9.56 14.72
CA ALA A 18 -23.33 -8.46 13.82
C ALA A 18 -24.77 -8.61 13.32
N ARG A 19 -25.52 -7.50 13.24
CA ARG A 19 -26.90 -7.50 12.70
C ARG A 19 -26.90 -7.56 11.17
N GLU A 20 -26.00 -6.80 10.57
CA GLU A 20 -25.82 -6.70 9.12
C GLU A 20 -24.33 -6.67 8.82
N VAL A 21 -23.93 -7.18 7.67
CA VAL A 21 -22.54 -7.23 7.21
C VAL A 21 -22.49 -6.78 5.77
N PHE A 22 -21.77 -5.69 5.53
CA PHE A 22 -21.49 -5.17 4.18
C PHE A 22 -20.02 -5.41 3.86
N LEU A 23 -19.74 -5.86 2.65
CA LEU A 23 -18.40 -6.02 2.14
C LEU A 23 -18.11 -4.89 1.16
N ILE A 24 -17.03 -4.18 1.37
CA ILE A 24 -16.55 -3.11 0.49
C ILE A 24 -15.15 -3.48 -0.01
N GLU A 25 -14.86 -3.17 -1.27
CA GLU A 25 -13.53 -3.37 -1.83
C GLU A 25 -12.54 -2.39 -1.17
N GLU A 26 -11.35 -2.88 -0.83
CA GLU A 26 -10.33 -2.12 -0.09
C GLU A 26 -9.95 -0.80 -0.79
N PRO A 27 -9.72 -0.74 -2.13
CA PRO A 27 -9.46 0.53 -2.81
C PRO A 27 -10.61 1.53 -2.70
N MET A 28 -11.88 1.05 -2.69
CA MET A 28 -13.03 1.92 -2.50
C MET A 28 -13.05 2.50 -1.09
N ALA A 29 -12.83 1.68 -0.08
CA ALA A 29 -12.73 2.15 1.31
C ALA A 29 -11.56 3.16 1.48
N ALA A 30 -10.41 2.86 0.88
CA ALA A 30 -9.25 3.76 0.90
C ALA A 30 -9.57 5.13 0.28
N ALA A 31 -10.27 5.15 -0.88
CA ALA A 31 -10.68 6.37 -1.57
C ALA A 31 -11.67 7.20 -0.74
N ILE A 32 -12.69 6.56 -0.13
CA ILE A 32 -13.64 7.22 0.77
C ILE A 32 -12.89 7.83 1.98
N GLY A 33 -11.98 7.06 2.56
CA GLY A 33 -11.18 7.51 3.70
C GLY A 33 -10.24 8.66 3.38
N ALA A 34 -9.66 8.66 2.19
CA ALA A 34 -8.87 9.75 1.64
C ALA A 34 -9.71 10.95 1.17
N SER A 35 -11.05 10.88 1.32
CA SER A 35 -11.99 11.93 0.91
C SER A 35 -11.95 12.28 -0.58
N LEU A 36 -11.68 11.29 -1.43
CA LEU A 36 -11.77 11.45 -2.88
C LEU A 36 -13.22 11.62 -3.33
N PRO A 37 -13.49 12.41 -4.38
CA PRO A 37 -14.84 12.68 -4.87
C PRO A 37 -15.38 11.52 -5.71
N ILE A 38 -15.54 10.34 -5.09
CA ILE A 38 -15.87 9.09 -5.77
C ILE A 38 -17.23 9.08 -6.48
N GLN A 39 -18.16 9.94 -6.09
CA GLN A 39 -19.50 10.06 -6.67
C GLN A 39 -19.52 10.90 -7.95
N GLU A 40 -18.49 11.70 -8.18
CA GLU A 40 -18.41 12.54 -9.37
C GLU A 40 -18.09 11.71 -10.62
N PRO A 41 -18.53 12.18 -11.82
CA PRO A 41 -18.20 11.55 -13.10
C PRO A 41 -16.75 11.88 -13.51
N LYS A 42 -15.80 11.60 -12.61
CA LYS A 42 -14.36 11.81 -12.78
C LYS A 42 -13.60 10.58 -12.33
N GLY A 43 -12.50 10.30 -13.02
CA GLY A 43 -11.57 9.25 -12.60
C GLY A 43 -10.80 9.62 -11.33
N ASN A 44 -10.80 8.70 -10.36
CA ASN A 44 -9.98 8.77 -9.16
C ASN A 44 -9.10 7.52 -9.10
N LEU A 45 -7.81 7.67 -8.91
CA LEU A 45 -6.86 6.57 -8.83
C LEU A 45 -6.22 6.52 -7.44
N VAL A 46 -6.45 5.43 -6.74
CA VAL A 46 -5.89 5.16 -5.41
C VAL A 46 -4.97 3.96 -5.45
N VAL A 47 -3.88 4.04 -4.71
CA VAL A 47 -2.94 2.93 -4.48
C VAL A 47 -2.82 2.75 -2.97
N ASP A 48 -3.41 1.69 -2.46
CA ASP A 48 -3.32 1.32 -1.04
C ASP A 48 -2.21 0.29 -0.84
N ILE A 49 -1.20 0.66 -0.07
CA ILE A 49 -0.03 -0.18 0.18
C ILE A 49 -0.06 -0.62 1.64
N GLY A 50 -0.64 -1.79 1.87
CA GLY A 50 -0.76 -2.41 3.18
C GLY A 50 0.49 -3.17 3.64
N GLY A 51 0.31 -4.12 4.55
CA GLY A 51 1.34 -5.07 4.97
C GLY A 51 1.53 -6.18 3.94
N GLY A 52 0.46 -6.91 3.61
CA GLY A 52 0.49 -8.09 2.75
C GLY A 52 0.21 -7.84 1.27
N THR A 53 -0.60 -6.83 0.94
CA THR A 53 -1.06 -6.53 -0.42
C THR A 53 -0.90 -5.05 -0.76
N THR A 54 -0.75 -4.79 -2.05
CA THR A 54 -0.95 -3.47 -2.65
C THR A 54 -2.16 -3.55 -3.56
N GLU A 55 -3.16 -2.72 -3.28
CA GLU A 55 -4.41 -2.62 -4.01
C GLU A 55 -4.44 -1.31 -4.81
N ILE A 56 -4.72 -1.43 -6.10
CA ILE A 56 -4.81 -0.29 -7.02
C ILE A 56 -6.23 -0.23 -7.57
N GLY A 57 -6.91 0.89 -7.37
CA GLY A 57 -8.28 1.07 -7.81
C GLY A 57 -8.49 2.35 -8.61
N VAL A 58 -9.18 2.23 -9.75
CA VAL A 58 -9.73 3.35 -10.52
C VAL A 58 -11.23 3.42 -10.24
N ILE A 59 -11.69 4.54 -9.74
CA ILE A 59 -13.04 4.74 -9.24
C ILE A 59 -13.69 5.91 -9.99
N SER A 60 -14.92 5.74 -10.41
CA SER A 60 -15.75 6.81 -11.01
C SER A 60 -17.23 6.51 -10.76
N LEU A 61 -18.04 7.55 -10.53
CA LEU A 61 -19.51 7.44 -10.31
C LEU A 61 -19.88 6.41 -9.22
N GLY A 62 -19.10 6.32 -8.17
CA GLY A 62 -19.31 5.38 -7.07
C GLY A 62 -18.95 3.92 -7.37
N GLY A 63 -18.48 3.61 -8.59
CA GLY A 63 -18.10 2.26 -9.01
C GLY A 63 -16.58 2.07 -9.14
N LEU A 64 -16.12 0.86 -8.90
CA LEU A 64 -14.73 0.44 -9.13
C LEU A 64 -14.59 -0.02 -10.59
N VAL A 65 -13.99 0.83 -11.43
CA VAL A 65 -13.87 0.58 -12.89
C VAL A 65 -12.72 -0.40 -13.18
N ILE A 66 -11.60 -0.24 -12.50
CA ILE A 66 -10.45 -1.13 -12.61
C ILE A 66 -9.96 -1.43 -11.20
N SER A 67 -9.65 -2.70 -10.94
CA SER A 67 -9.00 -3.15 -9.71
C SER A 67 -7.84 -4.07 -10.02
N LYS A 68 -6.72 -3.85 -9.34
CA LYS A 68 -5.52 -4.68 -9.41
C LYS A 68 -4.97 -4.91 -8.02
N SER A 69 -4.78 -6.17 -7.68
CA SER A 69 -4.13 -6.58 -6.43
C SER A 69 -2.81 -7.28 -6.71
N ILE A 70 -1.79 -6.95 -5.95
CA ILE A 70 -0.51 -7.68 -5.95
C ILE A 70 -0.10 -8.02 -4.52
N ARG A 71 0.57 -9.16 -4.35
CA ARG A 71 1.10 -9.62 -3.05
C ARG A 71 2.50 -9.08 -2.76
N THR A 72 2.72 -7.80 -3.09
CA THR A 72 3.97 -7.08 -2.83
C THR A 72 3.64 -5.80 -2.10
N ALA A 73 4.00 -5.76 -0.81
CA ALA A 73 3.68 -4.69 0.12
C ALA A 73 4.67 -4.67 1.29
N GLY A 74 4.30 -4.10 2.42
CA GLY A 74 5.16 -3.86 3.58
C GLY A 74 5.96 -5.05 4.04
N ASP A 75 5.33 -6.22 4.16
CA ASP A 75 5.97 -7.45 4.68
C ASP A 75 7.09 -7.95 3.76
N LYS A 76 6.88 -7.86 2.43
CA LYS A 76 7.93 -8.21 1.47
C LYS A 76 9.10 -7.24 1.51
N LEU A 77 8.84 -5.96 1.72
CA LEU A 77 9.89 -4.96 1.90
C LEU A 77 10.68 -5.23 3.20
N ASP A 78 10.03 -5.63 4.28
CA ASP A 78 10.68 -6.00 5.53
C ASP A 78 11.58 -7.24 5.35
N MET A 79 11.04 -8.26 4.72
CA MET A 79 11.81 -9.48 4.42
C MET A 79 12.98 -9.22 3.47
N SER A 80 12.84 -8.31 2.52
CA SER A 80 13.95 -7.93 1.64
C SER A 80 15.12 -7.32 2.42
N ILE A 81 14.81 -6.48 3.41
CA ILE A 81 15.80 -5.87 4.30
C ILE A 81 16.48 -6.95 5.16
N VAL A 82 15.69 -7.86 5.75
CA VAL A 82 16.22 -8.99 6.54
C VAL A 82 17.21 -9.83 5.72
N ASN A 83 16.82 -10.18 4.49
CA ASN A 83 17.65 -10.98 3.60
C ASN A 83 18.91 -10.22 3.17
N TYR A 84 18.79 -8.94 2.82
CA TYR A 84 19.92 -8.11 2.45
C TYR A 84 20.96 -7.98 3.58
N VAL A 85 20.50 -7.74 4.82
CA VAL A 85 21.36 -7.67 5.99
C VAL A 85 22.08 -9.01 6.23
N LYS A 86 21.35 -10.12 6.05
CA LYS A 86 21.92 -11.47 6.17
C LYS A 86 22.99 -11.73 5.11
N GLU A 87 22.72 -11.40 3.86
CA GLU A 87 23.61 -11.69 2.73
C GLU A 87 24.85 -10.78 2.71
N LYS A 88 24.65 -9.47 2.91
CA LYS A 88 25.73 -8.49 2.81
C LYS A 88 26.61 -8.42 4.06
N TYR A 89 25.99 -8.57 5.23
CA TYR A 89 26.66 -8.35 6.52
C TYR A 89 26.79 -9.60 7.38
N ASN A 90 26.33 -10.78 6.89
CA ASN A 90 26.27 -12.02 7.67
C ASN A 90 25.58 -11.86 9.03
N LEU A 91 24.64 -10.91 9.16
CA LEU A 91 23.92 -10.64 10.39
C LEU A 91 22.46 -11.12 10.31
N ILE A 92 22.08 -12.01 11.19
CA ILE A 92 20.70 -12.51 11.30
C ILE A 92 19.91 -11.57 12.19
N ILE A 93 18.83 -11.00 11.63
CA ILE A 93 17.85 -10.15 12.33
C ILE A 93 16.42 -10.71 12.14
N GLY A 94 15.49 -10.32 13.00
CA GLY A 94 14.08 -10.71 12.89
C GLY A 94 13.27 -9.77 12.01
N GLU A 95 12.07 -10.21 11.57
CA GLU A 95 11.14 -9.44 10.73
C GLU A 95 10.78 -8.08 11.35
N ARG A 96 10.48 -8.06 12.65
CA ARG A 96 10.20 -6.81 13.38
C ARG A 96 11.36 -5.80 13.30
N THR A 97 12.60 -6.29 13.31
CA THR A 97 13.79 -5.44 13.13
C THR A 97 13.85 -4.91 11.69
N GLY A 98 13.50 -5.75 10.70
CA GLY A 98 13.38 -5.32 9.30
C GLY A 98 12.37 -4.19 9.13
N GLU A 99 11.19 -4.32 9.74
CA GLU A 99 10.16 -3.28 9.74
C GLU A 99 10.66 -1.99 10.42
N GLU A 100 11.29 -2.09 11.60
CA GLU A 100 11.86 -0.94 12.30
C GLU A 100 12.91 -0.20 11.44
N ILE A 101 13.76 -0.94 10.73
CA ILE A 101 14.74 -0.38 9.79
C ILE A 101 14.04 0.34 8.65
N LYS A 102 13.04 -0.27 8.01
CA LYS A 102 12.24 0.33 6.94
C LYS A 102 11.63 1.66 7.39
N ILE A 103 10.98 1.68 8.54
CA ILE A 103 10.32 2.88 9.09
C ILE A 103 11.35 3.97 9.43
N THR A 104 12.48 3.59 10.03
CA THR A 104 13.45 4.54 10.57
C THR A 104 14.31 5.17 9.49
N ILE A 105 14.86 4.38 8.56
CA ILE A 105 15.82 4.84 7.55
C ILE A 105 15.44 4.46 6.11
N GLY A 106 14.32 3.78 5.88
CA GLY A 106 13.88 3.41 4.53
C GLY A 106 13.57 4.62 3.65
N SER A 107 13.95 4.52 2.38
CA SER A 107 13.68 5.54 1.36
C SER A 107 13.59 4.90 -0.03
N ALA A 108 12.64 5.36 -0.83
CA ALA A 108 12.49 4.93 -2.22
C ALA A 108 13.41 5.71 -3.18
N ILE A 109 13.94 6.87 -2.76
CA ILE A 109 14.81 7.75 -3.54
C ILE A 109 16.11 8.03 -2.78
N GLN A 110 17.11 8.52 -3.49
CA GLN A 110 18.32 9.04 -2.86
C GLN A 110 17.98 10.26 -2.00
N LEU A 111 18.45 10.26 -0.75
CA LEU A 111 18.25 11.37 0.16
C LEU A 111 19.38 12.40 0.02
N PRO A 112 19.09 13.71 0.23
CA PRO A 112 20.16 14.74 0.26
C PRO A 112 21.22 14.48 1.31
N LYS A 113 20.83 13.83 2.41
CA LYS A 113 21.70 13.30 3.45
C LYS A 113 21.20 11.90 3.80
N GLU A 114 22.01 10.90 3.52
CA GLU A 114 21.66 9.52 3.87
C GLU A 114 21.54 9.37 5.40
N LEU A 115 20.57 8.56 5.80
CA LEU A 115 20.32 8.21 7.19
C LEU A 115 21.11 6.96 7.54
N SER A 116 21.46 6.78 8.82
CA SER A 116 22.04 5.53 9.31
C SER A 116 21.45 5.14 10.66
N MET A 117 21.49 3.84 10.96
CA MET A 117 21.17 3.30 12.27
C MET A 117 22.05 2.10 12.62
N VAL A 118 22.27 1.90 13.90
CA VAL A 118 22.97 0.72 14.41
C VAL A 118 21.98 -0.42 14.58
N VAL A 119 22.19 -1.48 13.83
CA VAL A 119 21.37 -2.71 13.86
C VAL A 119 22.12 -3.79 14.62
N LYS A 120 21.42 -4.47 15.53
CA LYS A 120 21.98 -5.56 16.35
C LYS A 120 21.35 -6.89 15.92
N GLY A 121 22.14 -7.94 15.91
CA GLY A 121 21.67 -9.28 15.54
C GLY A 121 22.69 -10.35 15.95
N ARG A 122 22.53 -11.54 15.36
CA ARG A 122 23.44 -12.66 15.52
C ARG A 122 24.31 -12.81 14.29
N ASP A 123 25.59 -12.79 14.44
CA ASP A 123 26.54 -13.12 13.37
C ASP A 123 26.34 -14.57 12.93
N GLN A 124 26.15 -14.77 11.63
CA GLN A 124 25.81 -16.09 11.06
C GLN A 124 27.00 -17.09 11.15
N VAL A 125 28.23 -16.59 11.13
CA VAL A 125 29.43 -17.42 11.11
C VAL A 125 29.86 -17.82 12.52
N SER A 126 29.97 -16.86 13.43
CA SER A 126 30.42 -17.09 14.81
C SER A 126 29.29 -17.49 15.77
N GLY A 127 28.03 -17.20 15.41
CA GLY A 127 26.87 -17.40 16.28
C GLY A 127 26.76 -16.38 17.42
N LEU A 128 27.70 -15.44 17.53
CA LEU A 128 27.75 -14.45 18.60
C LEU A 128 26.88 -13.23 18.28
N LEU A 129 26.56 -12.44 19.31
CA LEU A 129 25.89 -11.15 19.13
C LEU A 129 26.83 -10.16 18.45
N SER A 130 26.33 -9.45 17.46
CA SER A 130 27.06 -8.48 16.66
C SER A 130 26.21 -7.25 16.37
N ARG A 131 26.84 -6.22 15.85
CA ARG A 131 26.19 -4.98 15.40
C ARG A 131 26.83 -4.46 14.13
N ILE A 132 26.02 -3.85 13.30
CA ILE A 132 26.45 -3.16 12.08
C ILE A 132 25.87 -1.75 12.06
N GLU A 133 26.45 -0.86 11.29
CA GLU A 133 25.83 0.39 10.86
C GLU A 133 25.22 0.16 9.49
N LEU A 134 23.92 0.39 9.36
CA LEU A 134 23.14 0.25 8.13
C LEU A 134 22.73 1.63 7.66
N THR A 135 22.77 1.88 6.35
CA THR A 135 22.43 3.17 5.74
C THR A 135 21.09 3.10 4.99
N SER A 136 20.47 4.26 4.75
CA SER A 136 19.28 4.35 3.89
C SER A 136 19.58 3.95 2.43
N GLU A 137 20.81 4.04 1.97
CA GLU A 137 21.24 3.51 0.68
C GLU A 137 21.15 1.98 0.65
N ASP A 138 21.63 1.29 1.69
CA ASP A 138 21.49 -0.16 1.84
C ASP A 138 20.03 -0.60 1.82
N VAL A 139 19.17 0.11 2.56
CA VAL A 139 17.74 -0.21 2.66
C VAL A 139 17.03 0.02 1.33
N ARG A 140 17.38 1.11 0.63
CA ARG A 140 16.86 1.39 -0.73
C ARG A 140 17.24 0.30 -1.72
N GLU A 141 18.49 -0.16 -1.67
CA GLU A 141 18.96 -1.27 -2.50
C GLU A 141 18.18 -2.55 -2.21
N ALA A 142 17.98 -2.88 -0.93
CA ALA A 142 17.23 -4.05 -0.50
C ALA A 142 15.78 -4.04 -1.00
N MET A 143 15.12 -2.87 -0.99
CA MET A 143 13.71 -2.72 -1.39
C MET A 143 13.51 -2.55 -2.89
N ARG A 144 14.54 -2.30 -3.68
CA ARG A 144 14.48 -1.86 -5.09
C ARG A 144 13.56 -2.70 -5.96
N GLU A 145 13.71 -4.02 -5.92
CA GLU A 145 12.93 -4.92 -6.77
C GLU A 145 11.43 -4.87 -6.44
N TYR A 146 11.09 -4.85 -5.18
CA TYR A 146 9.69 -4.82 -4.73
C TYR A 146 9.03 -3.46 -4.96
N LEU A 147 9.76 -2.36 -4.80
CA LEU A 147 9.28 -1.03 -5.18
C LEU A 147 9.02 -0.93 -6.69
N LYS A 148 9.87 -1.59 -7.49
CA LYS A 148 9.65 -1.69 -8.93
C LYS A 148 8.40 -2.52 -9.27
N GLU A 149 8.15 -3.64 -8.58
CA GLU A 149 6.93 -4.43 -8.79
C GLU A 149 5.66 -3.60 -8.53
N ILE A 150 5.65 -2.76 -7.49
CA ILE A 150 4.55 -1.83 -7.20
C ILE A 150 4.38 -0.81 -8.34
N ALA A 151 5.47 -0.22 -8.80
CA ALA A 151 5.45 0.74 -9.91
C ALA A 151 4.97 0.11 -11.23
N ASP A 152 5.39 -1.12 -11.52
CA ASP A 152 4.98 -1.85 -12.71
C ASP A 152 3.49 -2.21 -12.65
N ALA A 153 2.97 -2.59 -11.47
CA ALA A 153 1.54 -2.82 -11.28
C ALA A 153 0.71 -1.54 -11.51
N LEU A 154 1.18 -0.39 -11.03
CA LEU A 154 0.54 0.90 -11.28
C LEU A 154 0.54 1.25 -12.78
N LYS A 155 1.65 1.04 -13.51
CA LYS A 155 1.71 1.23 -14.96
C LYS A 155 0.69 0.36 -15.69
N MET A 156 0.57 -0.91 -15.31
CA MET A 156 -0.41 -1.83 -15.94
C MET A 156 -1.84 -1.30 -15.78
N VAL A 157 -2.19 -0.75 -14.63
CA VAL A 157 -3.52 -0.15 -14.40
C VAL A 157 -3.72 1.08 -15.29
N LEU A 158 -2.71 1.94 -15.41
CA LEU A 158 -2.76 3.12 -16.27
C LEU A 158 -2.92 2.74 -17.76
N GLU A 159 -2.25 1.69 -18.21
CA GLU A 159 -2.35 1.18 -19.59
C GLU A 159 -3.72 0.57 -19.91
N MET A 160 -4.41 0.03 -18.91
CA MET A 160 -5.75 -0.57 -19.03
C MET A 160 -6.88 0.47 -18.94
N MET A 161 -6.55 1.70 -18.59
CA MET A 161 -7.54 2.74 -18.28
C MET A 161 -8.24 3.27 -19.54
N PRO A 162 -9.60 3.41 -19.51
CA PRO A 162 -10.32 4.11 -20.56
C PRO A 162 -9.80 5.54 -20.76
N PRO A 163 -9.72 6.05 -22.02
CA PRO A 163 -9.16 7.35 -22.33
C PRO A 163 -9.82 8.53 -21.57
N ASP A 164 -11.12 8.47 -21.37
CA ASP A 164 -11.87 9.52 -20.67
C ASP A 164 -11.40 9.64 -19.19
N LEU A 165 -11.25 8.50 -18.50
CA LEU A 165 -10.75 8.48 -17.12
C LEU A 165 -9.26 8.80 -17.05
N ALA A 166 -8.48 8.43 -18.07
CA ALA A 166 -7.04 8.76 -18.13
C ALA A 166 -6.81 10.27 -18.13
N SER A 167 -7.66 11.03 -18.82
CA SER A 167 -7.59 12.51 -18.81
C SER A 167 -7.77 13.07 -17.41
N ASP A 168 -8.75 12.56 -16.65
CA ASP A 168 -8.98 12.98 -15.26
C ASP A 168 -7.79 12.69 -14.36
N ILE A 169 -7.16 11.50 -14.52
CA ILE A 169 -6.01 11.10 -13.71
C ILE A 169 -4.78 11.94 -14.02
N VAL A 170 -4.62 12.43 -15.26
CA VAL A 170 -3.54 13.38 -15.59
C VAL A 170 -3.67 14.67 -14.79
N GLU A 171 -4.89 15.13 -14.54
CA GLU A 171 -5.16 16.34 -13.75
C GLU A 171 -5.15 16.08 -12.25
N ASN A 172 -5.85 15.02 -11.80
CA ASN A 172 -6.05 14.71 -10.38
C ASN A 172 -4.88 14.00 -9.73
N GLY A 173 -4.08 13.26 -10.55
CA GLY A 173 -2.97 12.45 -10.05
C GLY A 173 -3.39 11.13 -9.41
N VAL A 174 -2.44 10.52 -8.70
CA VAL A 174 -2.55 9.24 -8.00
C VAL A 174 -2.50 9.51 -6.50
N VAL A 175 -3.40 8.93 -5.72
CA VAL A 175 -3.39 9.06 -4.26
C VAL A 175 -2.89 7.77 -3.62
N LEU A 176 -1.87 7.90 -2.76
CA LEU A 176 -1.29 6.80 -1.99
C LEU A 176 -1.93 6.72 -0.61
N THR A 177 -2.31 5.52 -0.22
CA THR A 177 -2.84 5.17 1.11
C THR A 177 -2.10 3.96 1.68
N GLY A 178 -2.44 3.57 2.91
CA GLY A 178 -1.77 2.48 3.62
C GLY A 178 -0.44 2.88 4.26
N GLY A 179 0.11 1.98 5.06
CA GLY A 179 1.37 2.21 5.77
C GLY A 179 2.57 2.34 4.85
N GLY A 180 2.56 1.65 3.69
CA GLY A 180 3.60 1.73 2.68
C GLY A 180 3.73 3.11 2.04
N ALA A 181 2.65 3.90 1.97
CA ALA A 181 2.68 5.28 1.48
C ALA A 181 3.63 6.20 2.28
N LEU A 182 3.95 5.82 3.52
CA LEU A 182 4.84 6.56 4.41
C LEU A 182 6.34 6.32 4.14
N ILE A 183 6.71 5.43 3.21
CA ILE A 183 8.10 5.25 2.80
C ILE A 183 8.60 6.56 2.18
N ARG A 184 9.72 7.08 2.69
CA ARG A 184 10.26 8.38 2.25
C ARG A 184 10.49 8.42 0.76
N GLY A 185 9.88 9.40 0.10
CA GLY A 185 10.04 9.66 -1.32
C GLY A 185 9.39 8.63 -2.25
N LEU A 186 8.50 7.77 -1.74
CA LEU A 186 7.76 6.83 -2.59
C LEU A 186 6.85 7.57 -3.57
N ASP A 187 6.22 8.65 -3.14
CA ASP A 187 5.46 9.57 -3.97
C ASP A 187 6.27 10.08 -5.17
N LYS A 188 7.48 10.54 -4.91
CA LYS A 188 8.40 11.05 -5.94
C LYS A 188 8.88 9.92 -6.86
N TYR A 189 9.25 8.78 -6.30
CA TYR A 189 9.68 7.61 -7.04
C TYR A 189 8.60 7.15 -8.04
N LEU A 190 7.37 7.00 -7.58
CA LEU A 190 6.25 6.61 -8.44
C LEU A 190 5.91 7.72 -9.46
N SER A 191 5.89 8.98 -9.04
CA SER A 191 5.63 10.12 -9.93
C SER A 191 6.62 10.20 -11.10
N GLU A 192 7.90 9.97 -10.85
CA GLU A 192 8.94 9.92 -11.89
C GLU A 192 8.71 8.79 -12.90
N ILE A 193 8.30 7.63 -12.39
CA ILE A 193 8.08 6.44 -13.23
C ILE A 193 6.81 6.56 -14.09
N VAL A 194 5.69 7.01 -13.49
CA VAL A 194 4.40 7.09 -14.20
C VAL A 194 4.18 8.43 -14.89
N ARG A 195 5.00 9.43 -14.60
CA ARG A 195 4.92 10.81 -15.13
C ARG A 195 3.59 11.50 -14.82
N LEU A 196 3.04 11.21 -13.66
CA LEU A 196 1.83 11.80 -13.12
C LEU A 196 2.10 12.35 -11.73
N PRO A 197 1.34 13.35 -11.25
CA PRO A 197 1.38 13.74 -9.86
C PRO A 197 1.01 12.55 -8.97
N VAL A 198 1.74 12.37 -7.88
CA VAL A 198 1.45 11.34 -6.86
C VAL A 198 1.43 12.01 -5.50
N TYR A 199 0.35 11.82 -4.77
CA TYR A 199 0.10 12.46 -3.48
C TYR A 199 -0.07 11.40 -2.39
N ILE A 200 0.38 11.70 -1.18
CA ILE A 200 0.11 10.88 -0.01
C ILE A 200 -1.17 11.43 0.64
N ALA A 201 -2.15 10.56 0.92
CA ALA A 201 -3.37 10.94 1.62
C ALA A 201 -3.08 11.45 3.03
N ASP A 202 -3.95 12.29 3.56
CA ASP A 202 -3.92 12.63 4.97
C ASP A 202 -4.17 11.36 5.81
N GLU A 203 -3.30 11.10 6.81
CA GLU A 203 -3.37 9.91 7.67
C GLU A 203 -3.50 8.59 6.88
N PRO A 204 -2.59 8.30 5.93
CA PRO A 204 -2.74 7.23 4.96
C PRO A 204 -2.88 5.85 5.60
N LEU A 205 -2.30 5.63 6.78
CA LEU A 205 -2.42 4.41 7.57
C LEU A 205 -3.86 4.14 8.03
N LEU A 206 -4.67 5.17 8.19
CA LEU A 206 -6.05 5.09 8.67
C LEU A 206 -7.09 5.19 7.56
N ALA A 207 -6.69 5.36 6.30
CA ALA A 207 -7.60 5.64 5.19
C ALA A 207 -8.69 4.57 5.06
N VAL A 208 -8.34 3.28 5.02
CA VAL A 208 -9.31 2.18 4.92
C VAL A 208 -10.26 2.14 6.11
N ALA A 209 -9.74 2.29 7.34
CA ALA A 209 -10.56 2.29 8.55
C ALA A 209 -11.54 3.48 8.59
N LYS A 210 -11.07 4.68 8.20
CA LYS A 210 -11.94 5.87 8.09
C LYS A 210 -12.98 5.71 6.99
N GLY A 211 -12.60 5.12 5.85
CA GLY A 211 -13.50 4.88 4.74
C GLY A 211 -14.61 3.90 5.08
N THR A 212 -14.28 2.79 5.74
CA THR A 212 -15.29 1.84 6.22
C THR A 212 -16.23 2.47 7.26
N GLY A 213 -15.69 3.31 8.16
CA GLY A 213 -16.51 4.07 9.12
C GLY A 213 -17.48 5.03 8.44
N LYS A 214 -17.00 5.86 7.50
CA LYS A 214 -17.85 6.78 6.72
C LYS A 214 -18.92 6.04 5.91
N ALA A 215 -18.55 4.91 5.29
CA ALA A 215 -19.50 4.08 4.55
C ALA A 215 -20.63 3.55 5.45
N LEU A 216 -20.34 3.19 6.71
CA LEU A 216 -21.36 2.76 7.68
C LEU A 216 -22.32 3.89 8.11
N GLU A 217 -21.87 5.14 8.09
CA GLU A 217 -22.72 6.31 8.40
C GLU A 217 -23.66 6.64 7.22
N GLU A 218 -23.29 6.24 6.01
CA GLU A 218 -24.06 6.50 4.79
C GLU A 218 -24.63 5.19 4.22
N ILE A 219 -25.71 4.66 4.83
CA ILE A 219 -26.34 3.38 4.43
C ILE A 219 -26.75 3.38 2.94
N SER A 220 -27.17 4.52 2.39
CA SER A 220 -27.48 4.66 0.97
C SER A 220 -26.27 4.44 0.07
N LEU A 221 -25.09 4.89 0.49
CA LEU A 221 -23.82 4.65 -0.19
C LEU A 221 -23.46 3.16 -0.13
N LEU A 222 -23.58 2.54 1.04
CA LEU A 222 -23.35 1.09 1.19
C LEU A 222 -24.22 0.26 0.28
N GLN A 223 -25.52 0.59 0.18
CA GLN A 223 -26.46 -0.12 -0.69
C GLN A 223 -26.07 0.00 -2.17
N GLN A 224 -25.58 1.16 -2.60
CA GLN A 224 -25.07 1.33 -3.97
C GLN A 224 -23.82 0.50 -4.24
N LEU A 225 -22.87 0.49 -3.28
CA LEU A 225 -21.59 -0.22 -3.40
C LEU A 225 -21.73 -1.75 -3.29
N THR A 226 -22.81 -2.24 -2.68
CA THR A 226 -23.03 -3.69 -2.43
C THR A 226 -24.08 -4.32 -3.34
N ASN A 227 -24.85 -3.55 -4.09
CA ASN A 227 -25.92 -4.05 -5.00
C ASN A 227 -25.41 -4.54 -6.36
N GLU A 228 -24.09 -4.70 -6.54
CA GLU A 228 -23.50 -5.33 -7.74
C GLU A 228 -23.28 -6.85 -7.55
N GLU A 229 -24.20 -7.55 -6.88
CA GLU A 229 -24.27 -9.02 -6.85
C GLU A 229 -25.51 -9.56 -7.56
#